data_9a417d5e9442f0940a49f42f9f11d49a
#
_entry.id   9a417d5e9442f0940a49f42f9f11d49a
#
_cell.length_a   1.000
_cell.length_b   1.000
_cell.length_c   1.000
_cell.angle_alpha   90.00
_cell.angle_beta   90.00
_cell.angle_gamma   90.00
#
_symmetry.space_group_name_H-M   'P 1'
#
loop_
_entity.id
_entity.type
_entity.pdbx_description
1 polymer ?
#
loop_
_entity_poly.entity_id
_entity_poly.type
_entity_poly.pdbx_seq_one_letter_code
_entity_poly.pdbx_strand_id
1 'polypeptide(L)'
;MSSPTRKEVADLHFMDARAKLLDLAAFLDRVDRSAGSDDHRIRGLRLALKVLSEGNKNRVAEILNQWSDPTTQPLEKSDTKAATGVWPQI
;
A
#
# COMPACT_ATOMS: atom_id res chain seq x y z
N MET A 1 -19.93 -9.80 -22.98
CA MET A 1 -18.49 -10.07 -22.83
C MET A 1 -18.25 -10.74 -21.50
N SER A 2 -17.51 -11.82 -21.54
CA SER A 2 -17.16 -12.53 -20.32
C SER A 2 -15.94 -11.87 -19.67
N SER A 3 -15.90 -11.93 -18.34
CA SER A 3 -14.73 -11.48 -17.60
C SER A 3 -13.55 -12.41 -17.86
N PRO A 4 -12.32 -11.91 -17.78
CA PRO A 4 -11.16 -12.78 -17.91
C PRO A 4 -11.11 -13.80 -16.78
N THR A 5 -10.53 -14.95 -17.06
CA THR A 5 -10.29 -15.97 -16.04
C THR A 5 -9.07 -15.59 -15.22
N ARG A 6 -8.93 -16.18 -14.04
CA ARG A 6 -7.74 -15.97 -13.21
C ARG A 6 -6.46 -16.37 -13.93
N LYS A 7 -6.53 -17.41 -14.74
CA LYS A 7 -5.37 -17.84 -15.53
C LYS A 7 -4.98 -16.78 -16.55
N GLU A 8 -5.95 -16.18 -17.23
CA GLU A 8 -5.68 -15.13 -18.21
C GLU A 8 -5.07 -13.89 -17.55
N VAL A 9 -5.59 -13.50 -16.38
CA VAL A 9 -5.03 -12.38 -15.63
C VAL A 9 -3.60 -12.69 -15.19
N ALA A 10 -3.36 -13.89 -14.68
CA ALA A 10 -2.02 -14.31 -14.28
C ALA A 10 -1.06 -14.34 -15.47
N ASP A 11 -1.50 -14.85 -16.62
CA ASP A 11 -0.65 -14.91 -17.81
C ASP A 11 -0.19 -13.51 -18.23
N LEU A 12 -1.07 -12.52 -18.12
CA LEU A 12 -0.75 -11.14 -18.53
C LEU A 12 0.05 -10.35 -17.49
N HIS A 13 -0.21 -10.57 -16.21
CA HIS A 13 0.24 -9.64 -15.18
C HIS A 13 1.15 -10.22 -14.12
N PHE A 14 1.33 -11.55 -14.09
CA PHE A 14 2.06 -12.18 -12.98
C PHE A 14 3.50 -11.67 -12.85
N MET A 15 4.22 -11.57 -13.97
CA MET A 15 5.64 -11.17 -13.89
C MET A 15 5.81 -9.78 -13.32
N ASP A 16 4.92 -8.86 -13.67
CA ASP A 16 4.94 -7.51 -13.09
C ASP A 16 4.61 -7.54 -11.59
N ALA A 17 3.58 -8.28 -11.21
CA ALA A 17 3.21 -8.43 -9.80
C ALA A 17 4.34 -9.08 -9.00
N ARG A 18 4.99 -10.10 -9.57
CA ARG A 18 6.13 -10.77 -8.94
C ARG A 18 7.27 -9.78 -8.68
N ALA A 19 7.61 -8.98 -9.68
CA ALA A 19 8.69 -8.00 -9.54
C ALA A 19 8.38 -6.99 -8.43
N LYS A 20 7.14 -6.50 -8.38
CA LYS A 20 6.73 -5.54 -7.35
C LYS A 20 6.75 -6.15 -5.96
N LEU A 21 6.33 -7.40 -5.84
CA LEU A 21 6.39 -8.09 -4.55
C LEU A 21 7.83 -8.25 -4.06
N LEU A 22 8.74 -8.64 -4.95
CA LEU A 22 10.14 -8.80 -4.60
C LEU A 22 10.78 -7.46 -4.22
N ASP A 23 10.43 -6.38 -4.92
CA ASP A 23 10.89 -5.04 -4.58
C ASP A 23 10.40 -4.64 -3.17
N LEU A 24 9.16 -4.95 -2.86
CA LEU A 24 8.60 -4.68 -1.54
C LEU A 24 9.32 -5.50 -0.47
N ALA A 25 9.56 -6.76 -0.72
CA ALA A 25 10.29 -7.62 0.21
C ALA A 25 11.69 -7.09 0.47
N ALA A 26 12.40 -6.65 -0.58
CA ALA A 26 13.73 -6.07 -0.44
C ALA A 26 13.70 -4.78 0.39
N PHE A 27 12.67 -3.96 0.20
CA PHE A 27 12.47 -2.76 1.00
C PHE A 27 12.32 -3.09 2.48
N LEU A 28 11.48 -4.07 2.80
CA LEU A 28 11.27 -4.48 4.19
C LEU A 28 12.53 -5.07 4.81
N ASP A 29 13.31 -5.81 4.04
CA ASP A 29 14.60 -6.32 4.51
C ASP A 29 15.56 -5.19 4.88
N ARG A 30 15.59 -4.12 4.07
CA ARG A 30 16.42 -2.95 4.37
C ARG A 30 15.94 -2.24 5.62
N VAL A 31 14.64 -2.11 5.80
CA VAL A 31 14.05 -1.52 7.00
C VAL A 31 14.48 -2.32 8.23
N ASP A 32 14.32 -3.64 8.17
CA ASP A 32 14.59 -4.50 9.32
C ASP A 32 16.07 -4.56 9.69
N ARG A 33 16.97 -4.26 8.73
CA ARG A 33 18.41 -4.18 8.99
C ARG A 33 18.87 -2.80 9.46
N SER A 34 17.97 -1.83 9.41
CA SER A 34 18.30 -0.43 9.75
C SER A 34 17.99 -0.15 11.22
N ALA A 35 18.68 0.84 11.77
CA ALA A 35 18.45 1.27 13.14
C ALA A 35 17.18 2.08 13.27
N GLY A 36 16.64 2.12 14.48
CA GLY A 36 15.46 2.91 14.79
C GLY A 36 14.19 2.09 14.77
N SER A 37 13.07 2.77 14.76
CA SER A 37 11.76 2.14 14.75
C SER A 37 10.98 2.55 13.51
N ASP A 38 9.90 1.84 13.23
CA ASP A 38 9.06 2.13 12.08
C ASP A 38 8.45 3.54 12.19
N ASP A 39 8.58 4.33 11.14
CA ASP A 39 7.82 5.57 11.06
C ASP A 39 6.39 5.27 10.56
N HIS A 40 5.59 6.34 10.41
CA HIS A 40 4.19 6.17 9.99
C HIS A 40 4.05 5.51 8.62
N ARG A 41 5.01 5.75 7.71
CA ARG A 41 4.95 5.15 6.37
C ARG A 41 5.14 3.64 6.44
N ILE A 42 6.09 3.20 7.23
CA ILE A 42 6.37 1.79 7.41
C ILE A 42 5.21 1.11 8.15
N ARG A 43 4.67 1.77 9.19
CA ARG A 43 3.50 1.25 9.90
C ARG A 43 2.30 1.08 8.95
N GLY A 44 2.06 2.10 8.11
CA GLY A 44 0.98 2.03 7.13
C GLY A 44 1.16 0.91 6.13
N LEU A 45 2.41 0.69 5.70
CA LEU A 45 2.71 -0.40 4.78
C LEU A 45 2.44 -1.76 5.41
N ARG A 46 2.85 -1.95 6.67
CA ARG A 46 2.61 -3.22 7.37
C ARG A 46 1.13 -3.49 7.57
N LEU A 47 0.33 -2.45 7.85
CA LEU A 47 -1.12 -2.60 7.93
C LEU A 47 -1.72 -2.99 6.58
N ALA A 48 -1.21 -2.40 5.50
CA ALA A 48 -1.69 -2.71 4.16
C ALA A 48 -1.40 -4.16 3.76
N LEU A 49 -0.31 -4.74 4.25
CA LEU A 49 0.01 -6.13 3.95
C LEU A 49 -1.09 -7.08 4.43
N LYS A 50 -1.76 -6.74 5.52
CA LYS A 50 -2.90 -7.52 6.00
C LYS A 50 -4.06 -7.48 5.02
N VAL A 51 -4.31 -6.30 4.45
CA VAL A 51 -5.35 -6.12 3.43
C VAL A 51 -5.04 -6.97 2.20
N LEU A 52 -3.77 -7.02 1.80
CA LEU A 52 -3.37 -7.81 0.63
C LEU A 52 -3.66 -9.30 0.80
N SER A 53 -3.54 -9.81 2.01
CA SER A 53 -3.73 -11.24 2.26
C SER A 53 -5.20 -11.63 2.39
N GLU A 54 -6.10 -10.68 2.56
CA GLU A 54 -7.52 -10.95 2.69
C GLU A 54 -8.17 -11.20 1.33
N GLY A 55 -9.28 -11.92 1.32
CA GLY A 55 -10.00 -12.23 0.10
C GLY A 55 -10.87 -11.11 -0.45
N ASN A 56 -10.54 -9.87 -0.13
CA ASN A 56 -11.32 -8.71 -0.55
C ASN A 56 -10.99 -8.33 -1.98
N LYS A 57 -12.00 -7.96 -2.76
CA LYS A 57 -11.84 -7.58 -4.16
C LYS A 57 -11.53 -6.09 -4.35
N ASN A 58 -11.52 -5.31 -3.26
CA ASN A 58 -11.32 -3.86 -3.29
C ASN A 58 -10.07 -3.44 -2.52
N ARG A 59 -9.00 -4.20 -2.64
CA ARG A 59 -7.76 -3.97 -1.86
C ARG A 59 -7.18 -2.58 -2.06
N VAL A 60 -7.15 -2.09 -3.29
CA VAL A 60 -6.58 -0.76 -3.57
C VAL A 60 -7.38 0.32 -2.85
N ALA A 61 -8.70 0.27 -2.96
CA ALA A 61 -9.56 1.25 -2.30
C ALA A 61 -9.41 1.19 -0.79
N GLU A 62 -9.33 0.00 -0.22
CA GLU A 62 -9.17 -0.16 1.23
C GLU A 62 -7.83 0.41 1.71
N ILE A 63 -6.75 0.14 0.98
CA ILE A 63 -5.44 0.63 1.36
C ILE A 63 -5.39 2.16 1.27
N LEU A 64 -5.90 2.72 0.18
CA LEU A 64 -5.94 4.17 0.03
C LEU A 64 -6.76 4.82 1.13
N ASN A 65 -7.89 4.23 1.49
CA ASN A 65 -8.71 4.74 2.58
C ASN A 65 -7.98 4.63 3.93
N GLN A 66 -7.29 3.52 4.16
CA GLN A 66 -6.50 3.32 5.38
C GLN A 66 -5.38 4.34 5.51
N TRP A 67 -4.77 4.74 4.40
CA TRP A 67 -3.66 5.67 4.39
C TRP A 67 -4.08 7.14 4.34
N SER A 68 -5.36 7.40 4.17
CA SER A 68 -5.88 8.75 4.09
C SER A 68 -6.13 9.35 5.47
N ASP A 69 -6.02 10.66 5.54
CA ASP A 69 -6.39 11.41 6.73
C ASP A 69 -7.91 11.26 6.93
N PRO A 70 -8.37 10.79 8.09
CA PRO A 70 -9.81 10.61 8.32
C PRO A 70 -10.56 11.91 8.56
N THR A 71 -9.86 13.05 8.66
CA THR A 71 -10.55 14.32 8.86
C THR A 71 -11.33 14.69 7.62
N THR A 72 -12.53 15.24 7.80
CA THR A 72 -13.40 15.62 6.70
C THR A 72 -13.29 17.09 6.35
N GLN A 73 -12.55 17.88 7.13
CA GLN A 73 -12.41 19.30 6.88
C GLN A 73 -11.37 19.51 5.77
N PRO A 74 -11.76 20.25 4.72
CA PRO A 74 -10.77 20.59 3.70
C PRO A 74 -9.72 21.50 4.32
N LEU A 75 -8.46 21.19 4.04
CA LEU A 75 -7.38 22.05 4.46
C LEU A 75 -7.39 23.29 3.56
N GLU A 76 -7.38 24.46 4.18
CA GLU A 76 -7.30 25.71 3.44
C GLU A 76 -5.99 25.82 2.69
N LYS A 77 -4.97 25.19 3.19
CA LYS A 77 -3.68 25.14 2.52
C LYS A 77 -3.29 23.68 2.36
N SER A 78 -3.19 23.26 1.13
CA SER A 78 -2.54 21.99 0.90
C SER A 78 -1.06 22.22 1.14
N ASP A 79 -0.60 21.80 2.27
CA ASP A 79 0.82 21.77 2.53
C ASP A 79 1.38 20.53 1.87
N THR A 80 1.94 20.72 0.70
CA THR A 80 2.50 19.61 -0.05
C THR A 80 3.65 18.93 0.68
N LYS A 81 4.23 19.58 1.65
CA LYS A 81 5.29 18.99 2.47
C LYS A 81 4.77 17.88 3.36
N ALA A 82 3.46 17.87 3.64
CA ALA A 82 2.85 16.83 4.45
C ALA A 82 2.44 15.61 3.63
N ALA A 83 2.56 15.67 2.31
CA ALA A 83 2.17 14.56 1.44
C ALA A 83 3.24 13.48 1.46
N THR A 84 3.12 12.55 2.41
CA THR A 84 4.08 11.46 2.57
C THR A 84 3.56 10.12 2.05
N GLY A 85 2.37 10.11 1.45
CA GLY A 85 1.76 8.89 0.95
C GLY A 85 0.95 8.12 1.98
N VAL A 86 1.18 8.39 3.25
CA VAL A 86 0.47 7.73 4.35
C VAL A 86 0.14 8.79 5.40
N TRP A 87 -1.07 8.74 5.94
CA TRP A 87 -1.49 9.63 7.01
C TRP A 87 -0.52 9.51 8.20
N PRO A 88 0.10 10.63 8.65
CA PRO A 88 1.17 10.55 9.64
C PRO A 88 0.77 9.98 11.01
N GLN A 89 -0.50 9.96 11.31
CA GLN A 89 -0.98 9.46 12.60
C GLN A 89 -1.47 8.01 12.55
N ILE A 90 -1.17 7.35 11.46
CA ILE A 90 -1.59 5.96 11.29
C ILE A 90 -1.02 5.05 12.39
#